data_d727a0a22f04cd22296b849f67c9e0d2
#
_entry.id   d727a0a22f04cd22296b849f67c9e0d2
#
_cell.length_a   1.000
_cell.length_b   1.000
_cell.length_c   1.000
_cell.angle_alpha   90.00
_cell.angle_beta   90.00
_cell.angle_gamma   90.00
#
_symmetry.space_group_name_H-M   'P 1'
#
loop_
_entity.id
_entity.type
_entity.pdbx_description
1 polymer ?
#
loop_
_entity_poly.entity_id
_entity_poly.type
_entity_poly.pdbx_seq_one_letter_code
_entity_poly.pdbx_strand_id
1 'polypeptide(L)'
;MALVTSPQTIPDLNHEYHIITVDSIGQDSANTFTCHLQQPLKNVFQAKLLAAHIHSNVVTEHCYVSIDELDTIFNDRASNVLTGQGHMSMIRGSFASIITDGTTHDGGNSLISFKDNYPIATQYIDPIRRIDRLSITIRDQNGATIKNSTDNGANFLVFRFVCRKPNL
;
A
#
# COMPACT_ATOMS: atom_id res chain seq x y z
N MET A 1 -22.61 -24.43 21.82
CA MET A 1 -21.82 -23.22 22.10
C MET A 1 -21.22 -22.75 20.78
N ALA A 2 -21.74 -21.70 20.18
CA ALA A 2 -21.19 -21.17 18.95
C ALA A 2 -19.99 -20.30 19.33
N LEU A 3 -18.81 -20.72 19.00
CA LEU A 3 -17.64 -19.84 19.02
C LEU A 3 -17.80 -18.85 17.89
N VAL A 4 -18.06 -17.61 18.23
CA VAL A 4 -17.91 -16.51 17.28
C VAL A 4 -16.41 -16.29 17.12
N THR A 5 -15.81 -17.08 16.29
CA THR A 5 -14.46 -16.83 15.83
C THR A 5 -14.54 -15.79 14.71
N SER A 6 -13.66 -14.81 14.76
CA SER A 6 -13.49 -13.98 13.59
C SER A 6 -13.15 -14.89 12.40
N PRO A 7 -13.57 -14.56 11.17
CA PRO A 7 -13.25 -15.38 9.98
C PRO A 7 -11.76 -15.65 9.79
N GLN A 8 -10.91 -14.95 10.52
CA GLN A 8 -9.45 -15.07 10.49
C GLN A 8 -8.90 -16.21 11.37
N THR A 9 -9.72 -16.80 12.24
CA THR A 9 -9.28 -17.82 13.20
C THR A 9 -9.59 -19.25 12.77
N ILE A 10 -10.40 -19.44 11.74
CA ILE A 10 -10.61 -20.75 11.14
C ILE A 10 -9.62 -20.91 10.00
N PRO A 11 -8.68 -21.87 10.07
CA PRO A 11 -7.77 -22.12 8.95
C PRO A 11 -8.60 -22.53 7.74
N ASP A 12 -8.63 -21.68 6.72
CA ASP A 12 -9.16 -22.09 5.44
C ASP A 12 -8.08 -22.89 4.71
N LEU A 13 -8.30 -24.17 4.61
CA LEU A 13 -7.36 -25.12 4.01
C LEU A 13 -7.09 -24.82 2.53
N ASN A 14 -7.94 -24.02 1.90
CA ASN A 14 -7.81 -23.65 0.50
C ASN A 14 -7.01 -22.36 0.29
N HIS A 15 -6.65 -21.68 1.36
CA HIS A 15 -5.97 -20.39 1.29
C HIS A 15 -4.62 -20.42 2.03
N GLU A 16 -3.69 -19.65 1.53
CA GLU A 16 -2.40 -19.37 2.15
C GLU A 16 -2.29 -17.87 2.44
N TYR A 17 -1.80 -17.56 3.63
CA TYR A 17 -1.60 -16.19 4.09
C TYR A 17 -0.12 -15.87 4.12
N HIS A 18 0.28 -14.81 3.42
CA HIS A 18 1.65 -14.34 3.40
C HIS A 18 1.72 -12.92 3.96
N ILE A 19 2.62 -12.71 4.91
CA ILE A 19 2.97 -11.37 5.40
C ILE A 19 4.32 -11.02 4.82
N ILE A 20 4.37 -9.93 4.08
CA ILE A 20 5.57 -9.49 3.37
C ILE A 20 5.87 -8.06 3.78
N THR A 21 7.09 -7.83 4.25
CA THR A 21 7.61 -6.50 4.48
C THR A 21 8.48 -6.10 3.31
N VAL A 22 8.25 -4.92 2.79
CA VAL A 22 9.09 -4.29 1.77
C VAL A 22 9.63 -2.98 2.30
N ASP A 23 10.81 -2.62 1.88
CA ASP A 23 11.49 -1.39 2.27
C ASP A 23 12.28 -0.78 1.11
N SER A 24 12.69 0.48 1.30
CA SER A 24 13.46 1.21 0.33
C SER A 24 14.97 1.25 0.65
N ILE A 25 15.44 0.38 1.53
CA ILE A 25 16.86 0.33 1.90
C ILE A 25 17.71 -0.02 0.69
N GLY A 26 18.73 0.80 0.43
CA GLY A 26 19.63 0.59 -0.69
C GLY A 26 19.06 0.87 -2.08
N GLN A 27 17.86 1.44 -2.16
CA GLN A 27 17.25 1.87 -3.41
C GLN A 27 17.68 3.30 -3.76
N ASP A 28 17.72 3.63 -5.04
CA ASP A 28 18.06 4.97 -5.52
C ASP A 28 17.02 6.02 -5.12
N SER A 29 15.78 5.60 -4.93
CA SER A 29 14.68 6.43 -4.47
C SER A 29 13.90 5.74 -3.35
N ALA A 30 13.66 6.46 -2.27
CA ALA A 30 12.86 5.94 -1.17
C ALA A 30 11.36 5.91 -1.47
N ASN A 31 10.89 6.66 -2.45
CA ASN A 31 9.46 6.83 -2.73
C ASN A 31 9.02 6.25 -4.08
N THR A 32 9.97 5.80 -4.89
CA THR A 32 9.72 5.03 -6.12
C THR A 32 10.78 3.93 -6.17
N PHE A 33 10.39 2.72 -5.89
CA PHE A 33 11.32 1.60 -5.78
C PHE A 33 10.65 0.27 -6.10
N THR A 34 11.47 -0.73 -6.41
CA THR A 34 10.99 -2.08 -6.72
C THR A 34 11.64 -3.10 -5.80
N CYS A 35 10.80 -3.88 -5.13
CA CYS A 35 11.23 -5.01 -4.31
C CYS A 35 10.93 -6.33 -5.01
N HIS A 36 11.92 -7.21 -5.09
CA HIS A 36 11.74 -8.57 -5.61
C HIS A 36 11.41 -9.52 -4.48
N LEU A 37 10.40 -10.36 -4.70
CA LEU A 37 10.01 -11.38 -3.74
C LEU A 37 10.96 -12.58 -3.85
N GLN A 38 11.40 -13.11 -2.71
CA GLN A 38 12.23 -14.32 -2.69
C GLN A 38 11.50 -15.53 -3.26
N GLN A 39 10.21 -15.61 -2.99
CA GLN A 39 9.31 -16.61 -3.55
C GLN A 39 8.13 -15.90 -4.23
N PRO A 40 7.88 -16.18 -5.51
CA PRO A 40 6.73 -15.61 -6.18
C PRO A 40 5.42 -16.05 -5.53
N LEU A 41 4.52 -15.12 -5.31
CA LEU A 41 3.15 -15.41 -4.93
C LEU A 41 2.35 -15.86 -6.14
N LYS A 42 1.48 -16.85 -5.96
CA LYS A 42 0.63 -17.38 -7.03
C LYS A 42 -0.83 -17.34 -6.63
N ASN A 43 -1.70 -17.07 -7.61
CA ASN A 43 -3.16 -17.04 -7.42
C ASN A 43 -3.57 -16.11 -6.27
N VAL A 44 -3.02 -14.90 -6.27
CA VAL A 44 -3.34 -13.87 -5.26
C VAL A 44 -4.74 -13.35 -5.55
N PHE A 45 -5.66 -13.52 -4.62
CA PHE A 45 -7.01 -13.00 -4.74
C PHE A 45 -7.34 -11.90 -3.74
N GLN A 46 -6.48 -11.68 -2.75
CA GLN A 46 -6.64 -10.58 -1.81
C GLN A 46 -5.28 -10.02 -1.41
N ALA A 47 -5.21 -8.70 -1.34
CA ALA A 47 -4.05 -7.98 -0.83
C ALA A 47 -4.51 -6.86 0.11
N LYS A 48 -3.69 -6.57 1.13
CA LYS A 48 -3.97 -5.52 2.11
C LYS A 48 -2.69 -4.91 2.64
N LEU A 49 -2.65 -3.57 2.74
CA LEU A 49 -1.62 -2.86 3.48
C LEU A 49 -1.96 -2.91 4.97
N LEU A 50 -1.10 -3.49 5.79
CA LEU A 50 -1.29 -3.61 7.23
C LEU A 50 -0.64 -2.47 8.01
N ALA A 51 0.53 -2.06 7.58
CA ALA A 51 1.28 -1.00 8.22
C ALA A 51 2.20 -0.31 7.21
N ALA A 52 2.47 0.95 7.45
CA ALA A 52 3.44 1.71 6.68
C ALA A 52 4.17 2.71 7.58
N HIS A 53 5.43 2.92 7.27
CA HIS A 53 6.30 3.92 7.87
C HIS A 53 6.97 4.67 6.73
N ILE A 54 6.54 5.90 6.48
CA ILE A 54 6.91 6.67 5.30
C ILE A 54 7.51 8.00 5.72
N HIS A 55 8.70 8.29 5.21
CA HIS A 55 9.37 9.58 5.40
C HIS A 55 9.05 10.54 4.27
N SER A 56 8.83 11.79 4.60
CA SER A 56 8.62 12.88 3.65
C SER A 56 9.38 14.11 4.08
N ASN A 57 10.00 14.81 3.12
CA ASN A 57 10.68 16.11 3.36
C ASN A 57 9.72 17.30 3.33
N VAL A 58 8.44 17.04 3.16
CA VAL A 58 7.39 18.07 3.14
C VAL A 58 6.27 17.66 4.06
N VAL A 59 5.51 18.64 4.53
CA VAL A 59 4.32 18.39 5.33
C VAL A 59 3.33 17.59 4.48
N THR A 60 3.07 16.36 4.90
CA THR A 60 2.18 15.43 4.21
C THR A 60 1.10 14.97 5.18
N GLU A 61 -0.14 15.32 4.91
CA GLU A 61 -1.29 14.98 5.74
C GLU A 61 -1.89 13.64 5.33
N HIS A 62 -1.82 13.33 4.05
CA HIS A 62 -2.22 12.03 3.50
C HIS A 62 -1.40 11.70 2.26
N CYS A 63 -1.25 10.43 2.02
CA CYS A 63 -0.52 9.93 0.87
C CYS A 63 -1.22 8.74 0.22
N TYR A 64 -0.80 8.45 -0.99
CA TYR A 64 -1.31 7.35 -1.81
C TYR A 64 -0.16 6.42 -2.16
N VAL A 65 -0.38 5.15 -1.92
CA VAL A 65 0.56 4.10 -2.29
C VAL A 65 0.03 3.42 -3.55
N SER A 66 0.75 3.57 -4.65
CA SER A 66 0.52 2.86 -5.90
C SER A 66 1.48 1.69 -6.00
N ILE A 67 0.98 0.56 -6.46
CA ILE A 67 1.75 -0.66 -6.68
C ILE A 67 1.30 -1.22 -8.02
N ASP A 68 2.16 -1.14 -9.03
CA ASP A 68 1.79 -1.44 -10.42
C ASP A 68 1.14 -2.82 -10.58
N GLU A 69 1.60 -3.80 -9.80
CA GLU A 69 1.10 -5.18 -9.85
C GLU A 69 -0.24 -5.39 -9.12
N LEU A 70 -0.65 -4.40 -8.29
CA LEU A 70 -1.81 -4.50 -7.39
C LEU A 70 -2.84 -3.39 -7.56
N ASP A 71 -2.52 -2.34 -8.32
CA ASP A 71 -3.37 -1.18 -8.47
C ASP A 71 -4.73 -1.56 -9.07
N THR A 72 -5.76 -0.91 -8.55
CA THR A 72 -7.13 -1.12 -8.98
C THR A 72 -7.76 0.21 -9.38
N ILE A 73 -8.76 0.15 -10.23
CA ILE A 73 -9.55 1.34 -10.63
C ILE A 73 -10.49 1.82 -9.53
N PHE A 74 -10.52 1.15 -8.37
CA PHE A 74 -11.52 1.40 -7.32
C PHE A 74 -11.05 2.31 -6.20
N ASN A 75 -9.80 2.72 -6.18
CA ASN A 75 -9.26 3.60 -5.15
C ASN A 75 -8.69 4.87 -5.79
N ASP A 76 -9.59 5.77 -6.11
CA ASP A 76 -9.29 7.03 -6.76
C ASP A 76 -9.40 8.20 -5.78
N ARG A 77 -8.57 9.20 -5.98
CA ARG A 77 -8.77 10.48 -5.35
C ARG A 77 -9.85 11.26 -6.11
N ALA A 78 -10.86 11.75 -5.40
CA ALA A 78 -11.84 12.65 -5.98
C ALA A 78 -11.17 13.92 -6.52
N SER A 79 -11.62 14.39 -7.68
CA SER A 79 -11.14 15.67 -8.22
C SER A 79 -11.74 16.83 -7.46
N ASN A 80 -10.93 17.82 -7.09
CA ASN A 80 -11.41 19.09 -6.59
C ASN A 80 -11.62 20.06 -7.75
N VAL A 81 -12.84 20.56 -7.92
CA VAL A 81 -13.11 21.66 -8.85
C VAL A 81 -12.81 22.96 -8.10
N LEU A 82 -11.65 23.52 -8.33
CA LEU A 82 -11.39 24.92 -7.96
C LEU A 82 -12.05 25.82 -9.00
N THR A 83 -12.68 26.88 -8.55
CA THR A 83 -13.45 27.84 -9.36
C THR A 83 -12.70 28.21 -10.66
N GLY A 84 -13.21 27.77 -11.80
CA GLY A 84 -12.72 28.14 -13.13
C GLY A 84 -11.66 27.22 -13.76
N GLN A 85 -11.20 26.18 -13.06
CA GLN A 85 -10.28 25.20 -13.63
C GLN A 85 -10.69 23.79 -13.20
N GLY A 86 -11.08 22.98 -14.17
CA GLY A 86 -11.32 21.54 -13.92
C GLY A 86 -9.99 20.84 -13.68
N HIS A 87 -9.64 20.62 -12.42
CA HIS A 87 -8.50 19.78 -12.10
C HIS A 87 -8.94 18.32 -12.04
N MET A 88 -8.53 17.55 -13.01
CA MET A 88 -8.63 16.11 -12.94
C MET A 88 -7.64 15.61 -11.89
N SER A 89 -8.09 14.72 -11.01
CA SER A 89 -7.17 14.05 -10.11
C SER A 89 -6.09 13.33 -10.90
N MET A 90 -4.84 13.55 -10.55
CA MET A 90 -3.70 12.80 -11.12
C MET A 90 -3.54 11.42 -10.47
N ILE A 91 -4.30 11.14 -9.43
CA ILE A 91 -4.25 9.87 -8.71
C ILE A 91 -5.47 9.05 -9.14
N ARG A 92 -5.21 8.05 -9.94
CA ARG A 92 -6.22 7.10 -10.41
C ARG A 92 -5.73 5.70 -10.10
N GLY A 93 -6.57 4.89 -9.45
CA GLY A 93 -6.29 3.49 -9.25
C GLY A 93 -5.13 3.20 -8.32
N SER A 94 -4.95 3.94 -7.22
CA SER A 94 -3.95 3.60 -6.22
C SER A 94 -4.33 2.32 -5.45
N PHE A 95 -3.33 1.62 -4.93
CA PHE A 95 -3.56 0.45 -4.09
C PHE A 95 -4.10 0.81 -2.70
N ALA A 96 -3.55 1.84 -2.07
CA ALA A 96 -3.96 2.27 -0.74
C ALA A 96 -3.89 3.79 -0.58
N SER A 97 -4.84 4.32 0.20
CA SER A 97 -4.84 5.70 0.67
C SER A 97 -4.53 5.70 2.16
N ILE A 98 -3.60 6.53 2.58
CA ILE A 98 -3.17 6.65 3.97
C ILE A 98 -3.47 8.05 4.48
N ILE A 99 -4.32 8.14 5.48
CA ILE A 99 -4.53 9.34 6.29
C ILE A 99 -3.70 9.16 7.56
N THR A 100 -2.93 10.15 7.91
CA THR A 100 -1.96 10.02 9.00
C THR A 100 -2.60 10.34 10.35
N ASP A 101 -2.51 9.41 11.30
CA ASP A 101 -2.94 9.63 12.70
C ASP A 101 -1.90 10.39 13.54
N GLY A 102 -0.79 10.69 12.99
CA GLY A 102 0.29 11.41 13.66
C GLY A 102 1.44 11.66 12.72
N THR A 103 1.59 12.89 12.32
CA THR A 103 2.75 13.33 11.57
C THR A 103 3.67 14.01 12.54
N THR A 104 4.84 13.43 12.79
CA THR A 104 5.88 14.11 13.55
C THR A 104 6.59 15.03 12.59
N HIS A 105 6.50 16.33 12.83
CA HIS A 105 7.23 17.34 12.07
C HIS A 105 8.50 17.70 12.83
N ASP A 106 9.64 17.47 12.19
CA ASP A 106 10.92 17.99 12.65
C ASP A 106 11.57 18.73 11.48
N GLY A 107 11.69 20.05 11.62
CA GLY A 107 12.34 20.90 10.63
C GLY A 107 11.74 20.86 9.23
N GLY A 108 10.44 20.60 9.08
CA GLY A 108 9.74 20.47 7.78
C GLY A 108 9.64 19.05 7.24
N ASN A 109 10.19 18.08 7.95
CA ASN A 109 10.08 16.66 7.62
C ASN A 109 8.81 16.05 8.25
N SER A 110 8.20 15.12 7.57
CA SER A 110 7.04 14.36 8.06
C SER A 110 7.37 12.89 8.15
N LEU A 111 6.96 12.29 9.26
CA LEU A 111 6.97 10.86 9.43
C LEU A 111 5.55 10.35 9.48
N ILE A 112 5.16 9.60 8.47
CA ILE A 112 3.83 9.04 8.34
C ILE A 112 3.87 7.62 8.89
N SER A 113 3.17 7.40 10.00
CA SER A 113 2.96 6.08 10.57
C SER A 113 1.52 5.66 10.34
N PHE A 114 1.32 4.56 9.65
CA PHE A 114 0.02 3.98 9.38
C PHE A 114 -0.05 2.58 9.98
N LYS A 115 -1.15 2.33 10.70
CA LYS A 115 -1.55 0.99 11.11
C LYS A 115 -2.99 0.78 10.69
N ASP A 116 -3.23 -0.31 10.00
CA ASP A 116 -4.54 -0.61 9.45
C ASP A 116 -5.54 -0.99 10.54
N ASN A 117 -6.61 -0.22 10.62
CA ASN A 117 -7.77 -0.47 11.48
C ASN A 117 -9.01 -0.89 10.70
N TYR A 118 -8.93 -0.96 9.36
CA TYR A 118 -10.06 -1.28 8.53
C TYR A 118 -10.11 -2.77 8.19
N PRO A 119 -11.27 -3.42 8.29
CA PRO A 119 -11.39 -4.84 7.95
C PRO A 119 -11.33 -5.11 6.44
N ILE A 120 -11.47 -4.06 5.62
CA ILE A 120 -11.59 -4.20 4.17
C ILE A 120 -10.20 -4.40 3.54
N ALA A 121 -10.12 -5.37 2.64
CA ALA A 121 -8.95 -5.64 1.82
C ALA A 121 -9.31 -5.55 0.35
N THR A 122 -8.33 -5.25 -0.50
CA THR A 122 -8.52 -5.29 -1.95
C THR A 122 -8.71 -6.73 -2.39
N GLN A 123 -9.81 -7.01 -3.10
CA GLN A 123 -10.12 -8.33 -3.64
C GLN A 123 -10.04 -8.31 -5.15
N TYR A 124 -9.42 -9.33 -5.70
CA TYR A 124 -9.30 -9.53 -7.15
C TYR A 124 -10.27 -10.63 -7.57
N ILE A 125 -11.25 -10.29 -8.40
CA ILE A 125 -12.26 -11.24 -8.93
C ILE A 125 -11.53 -12.32 -9.71
N ASP A 126 -10.64 -11.91 -10.60
CA ASP A 126 -9.71 -12.79 -11.27
C ASP A 126 -8.40 -12.80 -10.51
N PRO A 127 -8.00 -13.90 -9.85
CA PRO A 127 -6.78 -13.97 -9.10
C PRO A 127 -5.56 -13.61 -9.94
N ILE A 128 -4.68 -12.79 -9.38
CA ILE A 128 -3.41 -12.47 -10.02
C ILE A 128 -2.57 -13.74 -10.06
N ARG A 129 -2.24 -14.21 -11.25
CA ARG A 129 -1.60 -15.51 -11.45
C ARG A 129 -0.24 -15.62 -10.79
N ARG A 130 0.54 -14.53 -10.84
CA ARG A 130 1.91 -14.50 -10.30
C ARG A 130 2.32 -13.07 -9.99
N ILE A 131 2.91 -12.91 -8.81
CA ILE A 131 3.61 -11.69 -8.39
C ILE A 131 5.00 -12.10 -7.96
N ASP A 132 6.04 -11.56 -8.59
CA ASP A 132 7.44 -11.80 -8.26
C ASP A 132 8.18 -10.53 -7.82
N ARG A 133 7.54 -9.38 -7.99
CA ARG A 133 8.04 -8.07 -7.56
C ARG A 133 6.88 -7.17 -7.18
N LEU A 134 7.19 -6.10 -6.48
CA LEU A 134 6.27 -5.01 -6.16
C LEU A 134 6.95 -3.71 -6.56
N SER A 135 6.37 -3.01 -7.53
CA SER A 135 6.82 -1.71 -8.02
C SER A 135 6.00 -0.62 -7.34
N ILE A 136 6.61 0.06 -6.39
CA ILE A 136 5.93 0.94 -5.43
C ILE A 136 6.23 2.40 -5.78
N THR A 137 5.18 3.22 -5.81
CA THR A 137 5.27 4.67 -5.89
C THR A 137 4.40 5.30 -4.82
N ILE A 138 4.98 6.20 -4.03
CA ILE A 138 4.29 6.90 -2.96
C ILE A 138 4.09 8.36 -3.40
N ARG A 139 2.84 8.81 -3.37
CA ARG A 139 2.43 10.17 -3.78
C ARG A 139 1.82 10.93 -2.62
N ASP A 140 2.05 12.23 -2.59
CA ASP A 140 1.45 13.13 -1.61
C ASP A 140 -0.02 13.49 -1.96
N GLN A 141 -0.62 14.33 -1.13
CA GLN A 141 -1.98 14.85 -1.31
C GLN A 141 -2.17 15.63 -2.63
N ASN A 142 -1.10 16.11 -3.25
CA ASN A 142 -1.15 16.84 -4.52
C ASN A 142 -0.94 15.92 -5.73
N GLY A 143 -0.66 14.64 -5.49
CA GLY A 143 -0.38 13.66 -6.53
C GLY A 143 1.07 13.65 -7.01
N ALA A 144 1.92 14.46 -6.42
CA ALA A 144 3.36 14.42 -6.67
C ALA A 144 4.00 13.26 -5.91
N THR A 145 5.05 12.68 -6.48
CA THR A 145 5.86 11.70 -5.75
C THR A 145 6.45 12.38 -4.52
N ILE A 146 6.26 11.77 -3.35
CA ILE A 146 6.77 12.30 -2.09
C ILE A 146 8.29 12.45 -2.20
N LYS A 147 8.79 13.62 -1.84
CA LYS A 147 10.22 13.85 -1.75
C LYS A 147 10.72 13.32 -0.41
N ASN A 148 11.69 12.47 -0.47
CA ASN A 148 12.41 11.99 0.69
C ASN A 148 13.91 12.09 0.40
N SER A 149 14.67 12.69 1.32
CA SER A 149 16.12 12.56 1.24
C SER A 149 16.52 11.18 1.79
N THR A 150 17.52 10.59 1.20
CA THR A 150 18.09 9.33 1.69
C THR A 150 18.58 9.43 3.14
N ASP A 151 18.81 10.65 3.62
CA ASP A 151 19.28 10.94 4.98
C ASP A 151 18.16 10.82 6.04
N ASN A 152 16.89 10.82 5.63
CA ASN A 152 15.74 10.76 6.56
C ASN A 152 15.29 9.34 6.91
N GLY A 153 15.90 8.34 6.34
CA GLY A 153 15.57 6.94 6.59
C GLY A 153 14.77 6.27 5.46
N ALA A 154 14.68 4.96 5.56
CA ALA A 154 13.99 4.15 4.59
C ALA A 154 12.49 4.05 4.89
N ASN A 155 11.69 3.88 3.85
CA ASN A 155 10.28 3.57 3.98
C ASN A 155 10.08 2.08 4.17
N PHE A 156 9.08 1.72 5.00
CA PHE A 156 8.69 0.35 5.27
C PHE A 156 7.20 0.19 5.05
N LEU A 157 6.81 -0.86 4.36
CA LEU A 157 5.41 -1.22 4.16
C LEU A 157 5.23 -2.71 4.45
N VAL A 158 4.18 -3.05 5.17
CA VAL A 158 3.83 -4.43 5.52
C VAL A 158 2.52 -4.79 4.86
N PHE A 159 2.55 -5.85 4.05
CA PHE A 159 1.40 -6.33 3.31
C PHE A 159 0.97 -7.71 3.80
N ARG A 160 -0.32 -7.96 3.72
CA ARG A 160 -0.90 -9.29 3.78
C ARG A 160 -1.43 -9.66 2.41
N PHE A 161 -1.00 -10.81 1.92
CA PHE A 161 -1.54 -11.44 0.71
C PHE A 161 -2.28 -12.71 1.08
N VAL A 162 -3.37 -12.96 0.38
CA VAL A 162 -4.08 -14.23 0.48
C VAL A 162 -4.07 -14.87 -0.91
N CYS A 163 -3.51 -16.06 -0.96
CA CYS A 163 -3.34 -16.86 -2.16
C CYS A 163 -4.26 -18.08 -2.10
N ARG A 164 -4.85 -18.43 -3.24
CA ARG A 164 -5.59 -19.68 -3.37
C ARG A 164 -4.61 -20.82 -3.63
N LYS A 165 -4.67 -21.86 -2.83
CA LYS A 165 -3.93 -23.08 -3.10
C LYS A 165 -4.41 -23.68 -4.42
N PRO A 166 -3.50 -24.23 -5.23
CA PRO A 166 -3.94 -25.01 -6.41
C PRO A 166 -4.78 -26.19 -5.91
N ASN A 167 -5.92 -26.38 -6.55
CA ASN A 167 -6.67 -27.62 -6.34
C ASN A 167 -5.79 -28.78 -6.81
N LEU A 168 -5.38 -29.58 -5.86
CA LEU A 168 -4.71 -30.86 -6.13
C LEU A 168 -5.73 -31.88 -6.60
#